data_f695d4ff40540375b08cf49962b0d808
#
_entry.id   f695d4ff40540375b08cf49962b0d808
#
_cell.length_a   1.000
_cell.length_b   1.000
_cell.length_c   1.000
_cell.angle_alpha   90.00
_cell.angle_beta   90.00
_cell.angle_gamma   90.00
#
_symmetry.space_group_name_H-M   'P 1'
#
loop_
_entity.id
_entity.type
_entity.pdbx_description
1 polymer ?
#
loop_
_entity_poly.entity_id
_entity_poly.type
_entity_poly.pdbx_seq_one_letter_code
_entity_poly.pdbx_strand_id
1 'polypeptide(L)'
;MRLVLLGAPGSGKGTQGEKLVAHFGIPKISTGDALRAAVKARTPLGLHAKAAMDAGDLVANEVVYGIVEERLGQPDAQKGFILDGFPRNLAQAQVLDGMLERLGAKGVGKALHLHVSDEEIVRRLLDRAQKEGRADDTEPVIRHRIDVYNAETSPLLDYYGKQGKLVKVEGVGSLDEIFQRIVDVLK
;
A
#
# COMPACT_ATOMS: atom_id res chain seq x y z
N MET A 1 12.67 8.76 7.58
CA MET A 1 12.48 7.95 6.35
C MET A 1 11.08 8.14 5.84
N ARG A 2 10.88 8.35 4.55
CA ARG A 2 9.56 8.46 3.90
C ARG A 2 9.46 7.36 2.85
N LEU A 3 8.74 6.30 3.18
CA LEU A 3 8.71 5.06 2.42
C LEU A 3 7.32 4.81 1.83
N VAL A 4 7.27 4.46 0.56
CA VAL A 4 6.07 3.93 -0.11
C VAL A 4 6.26 2.42 -0.31
N LEU A 5 5.28 1.62 0.10
CA LEU A 5 5.26 0.19 -0.16
C LEU A 5 4.46 -0.10 -1.43
N LEU A 6 5.10 -0.71 -2.40
CA LEU A 6 4.50 -1.15 -3.66
C LEU A 6 4.53 -2.68 -3.74
N GLY A 7 3.52 -3.23 -4.34
CA GLY A 7 3.39 -4.68 -4.52
C GLY A 7 1.94 -5.06 -4.73
N ALA A 8 1.71 -6.17 -5.42
CA ALA A 8 0.37 -6.67 -5.65
C ALA A 8 -0.37 -6.99 -4.34
N PRO A 9 -1.71 -7.01 -4.35
CA PRO A 9 -2.46 -7.47 -3.18
C PRO A 9 -1.98 -8.86 -2.76
N GLY A 10 -1.78 -9.09 -1.47
CA GLY A 10 -1.26 -10.37 -0.96
C GLY A 10 0.24 -10.58 -1.06
N SER A 11 1.01 -9.59 -1.49
CA SER A 11 2.48 -9.66 -1.56
C SER A 11 3.18 -9.64 -0.19
N GLY A 12 2.46 -9.30 0.89
CA GLY A 12 3.01 -9.20 2.24
C GLY A 12 3.36 -7.79 2.70
N LYS A 13 2.95 -6.75 1.96
CA LYS A 13 3.20 -5.34 2.31
C LYS A 13 2.76 -5.00 3.74
N GLY A 14 1.56 -5.38 4.12
CA GLY A 14 1.02 -5.07 5.45
C GLY A 14 1.87 -5.67 6.56
N THR A 15 2.19 -6.95 6.46
CA THR A 15 3.01 -7.67 7.44
C THR A 15 4.42 -7.10 7.55
N GLN A 16 5.07 -6.84 6.43
CA GLN A 16 6.40 -6.24 6.41
C GLN A 16 6.35 -4.78 6.90
N GLY A 17 5.29 -4.06 6.56
CA GLY A 17 5.06 -2.71 7.06
C GLY A 17 5.01 -2.63 8.59
N GLU A 18 4.33 -3.56 9.25
CA GLU A 18 4.31 -3.64 10.72
C GLU A 18 5.72 -3.86 11.31
N LYS A 19 6.49 -4.76 10.71
CA LYS A 19 7.88 -4.99 11.13
C LYS A 19 8.75 -3.75 10.94
N LEU A 20 8.54 -3.00 9.86
CA LEU A 20 9.27 -1.76 9.59
C LEU A 20 8.89 -0.64 10.56
N VAL A 21 7.61 -0.54 10.96
CA VAL A 21 7.15 0.39 12.01
C VAL A 21 7.93 0.13 13.30
N ALA A 22 8.00 -1.13 13.74
CA ALA A 22 8.71 -1.51 14.94
C ALA A 22 10.23 -1.22 14.85
N HIS A 23 10.82 -1.42 13.68
CA HIS A 23 12.25 -1.27 13.45
C HIS A 23 12.69 0.19 13.35
N PHE A 24 11.93 1.03 12.62
CA PHE A 24 12.31 2.43 12.37
C PHE A 24 11.61 3.43 13.29
N GLY A 25 10.62 3.03 14.05
CA GLY A 25 9.89 3.91 14.96
C GLY A 25 9.08 4.99 14.24
N ILE A 26 8.61 4.73 13.02
CA ILE A 26 7.79 5.65 12.21
C ILE A 26 6.41 5.06 11.95
N PRO A 27 5.35 5.90 11.83
CA PRO A 27 4.00 5.39 11.64
C PRO A 27 3.78 4.78 10.26
N LYS A 28 2.89 3.78 10.20
CA LYS A 28 2.34 3.24 8.95
C LYS A 28 0.99 3.89 8.66
N ILE A 29 0.81 4.33 7.44
CA ILE A 29 -0.44 4.87 6.91
C ILE A 29 -0.98 3.87 5.90
N SER A 30 -2.01 3.11 6.30
CA SER A 30 -2.67 2.12 5.45
C SER A 30 -4.06 2.60 5.07
N THR A 31 -4.23 2.96 3.79
CA THR A 31 -5.53 3.39 3.26
C THR A 31 -6.52 2.23 3.22
N GLY A 32 -6.06 1.01 2.90
CA GLY A 32 -6.90 -0.18 2.90
C GLY A 32 -7.49 -0.48 4.27
N ASP A 33 -6.70 -0.40 5.32
CA ASP A 33 -7.16 -0.63 6.69
C ASP A 33 -8.12 0.48 7.15
N ALA A 34 -7.84 1.74 6.81
CA ALA A 34 -8.73 2.86 7.11
C ALA A 34 -10.09 2.72 6.42
N LEU A 35 -10.10 2.31 5.14
CA LEU A 35 -11.33 2.07 4.39
C LEU A 35 -12.12 0.88 4.93
N ARG A 36 -11.46 -0.23 5.27
CA ARG A 36 -12.12 -1.40 5.89
C ARG A 36 -12.74 -1.06 7.25
N ALA A 37 -12.05 -0.28 8.06
CA ALA A 37 -12.58 0.21 9.33
C ALA A 37 -13.84 1.08 9.12
N ALA A 38 -13.82 1.97 8.14
CA ALA A 38 -14.94 2.81 7.77
C ALA A 38 -16.15 1.98 7.28
N VAL A 39 -15.93 0.96 6.46
CA VAL A 39 -16.97 0.02 6.02
C VAL A 39 -17.59 -0.71 7.20
N LYS A 40 -16.77 -1.23 8.12
CA LYS A 40 -17.23 -1.94 9.32
C LYS A 40 -18.05 -1.04 10.24
N ALA A 41 -17.64 0.20 10.40
CA ALA A 41 -18.35 1.20 11.19
C ALA A 41 -19.56 1.81 10.48
N ARG A 42 -19.81 1.45 9.22
CA ARG A 42 -20.89 1.98 8.38
C ARG A 42 -20.93 3.51 8.29
N THR A 43 -19.75 4.13 8.28
CA THR A 43 -19.65 5.58 8.07
C THR A 43 -20.07 5.95 6.65
N PRO A 44 -20.45 7.23 6.36
CA PRO A 44 -20.75 7.65 4.98
C PRO A 44 -19.60 7.34 4.01
N LEU A 45 -18.36 7.53 4.44
CA LEU A 45 -17.15 7.16 3.69
C LEU A 45 -17.11 5.66 3.40
N GLY A 46 -17.35 4.82 4.42
CA GLY A 46 -17.37 3.37 4.28
C GLY A 46 -18.46 2.87 3.34
N LEU A 47 -19.66 3.41 3.42
CA LEU A 47 -20.76 3.07 2.53
C LEU A 47 -20.43 3.43 1.07
N HIS A 48 -19.79 4.58 0.86
CA HIS A 48 -19.39 5.02 -0.47
C HIS A 48 -18.28 4.14 -1.07
N ALA A 49 -17.34 3.74 -0.26
CA ALA A 49 -16.19 2.93 -0.69
C ALA A 49 -16.51 1.44 -0.86
N LYS A 50 -17.56 0.93 -0.18
CA LYS A 50 -17.83 -0.50 -0.07
C LYS A 50 -17.99 -1.21 -1.42
N ALA A 51 -18.75 -0.64 -2.35
CA ALA A 51 -19.02 -1.26 -3.65
C ALA A 51 -17.74 -1.48 -4.45
N ALA A 52 -16.85 -0.48 -4.50
CA ALA A 52 -15.56 -0.58 -5.18
C ALA A 52 -14.67 -1.63 -4.51
N MET A 53 -14.59 -1.65 -3.18
CA MET A 53 -13.78 -2.61 -2.42
C MET A 53 -14.25 -4.05 -2.63
N ASP A 54 -15.56 -4.30 -2.57
CA ASP A 54 -16.12 -5.63 -2.76
C ASP A 54 -15.91 -6.15 -4.20
N ALA A 55 -15.89 -5.24 -5.19
CA ALA A 55 -15.59 -5.58 -6.58
C ALA A 55 -14.08 -5.75 -6.87
N GLY A 56 -13.21 -5.32 -5.94
CA GLY A 56 -11.76 -5.32 -6.14
C GLY A 56 -11.24 -4.12 -6.94
N ASP A 57 -12.06 -3.10 -7.15
CA ASP A 57 -11.68 -1.85 -7.81
C ASP A 57 -10.99 -0.88 -6.83
N LEU A 58 -10.33 0.14 -7.39
CA LEU A 58 -9.81 1.24 -6.59
C LEU A 58 -10.96 2.16 -6.14
N VAL A 59 -10.88 2.63 -4.90
CA VAL A 59 -11.78 3.66 -4.37
C VAL A 59 -11.45 5.01 -5.04
N ALA A 60 -12.47 5.86 -5.20
CA ALA A 60 -12.31 7.17 -5.83
C ALA A 60 -11.16 7.97 -5.20
N ASN A 61 -10.37 8.62 -6.05
CA ASN A 61 -9.15 9.32 -5.63
C ASN A 61 -9.41 10.38 -4.54
N GLU A 62 -10.48 11.15 -4.67
CA GLU A 62 -10.83 12.23 -3.74
C GLU A 62 -11.03 11.72 -2.31
N VAL A 63 -11.64 10.55 -2.18
CA VAL A 63 -11.84 9.88 -0.87
C VAL A 63 -10.51 9.49 -0.26
N VAL A 64 -9.65 8.90 -1.05
CA VAL A 64 -8.31 8.46 -0.61
C VAL A 64 -7.42 9.65 -0.26
N TYR A 65 -7.49 10.73 -1.03
CA TYR A 65 -6.72 11.96 -0.78
C TYR A 65 -7.03 12.56 0.59
N GLY A 66 -8.31 12.64 0.95
CA GLY A 66 -8.72 13.16 2.26
C GLY A 66 -8.12 12.38 3.43
N ILE A 67 -8.14 11.05 3.34
CA ILE A 67 -7.57 10.16 4.37
C ILE A 67 -6.06 10.36 4.50
N VAL A 68 -5.35 10.39 3.38
CA VAL A 68 -3.89 10.51 3.37
C VAL A 68 -3.43 11.88 3.85
N GLU A 69 -4.05 12.95 3.35
CA GLU A 69 -3.69 14.32 3.72
C GLU A 69 -3.89 14.58 5.20
N GLU A 70 -5.01 14.17 5.77
CA GLU A 70 -5.28 14.28 7.21
C GLU A 70 -4.22 13.54 8.02
N ARG A 71 -3.89 12.33 7.62
CA ARG A 71 -2.92 11.49 8.36
C ARG A 71 -1.48 12.01 8.23
N LEU A 72 -1.06 12.48 7.07
CA LEU A 72 0.27 13.07 6.87
C LEU A 72 0.47 14.37 7.64
N GLY A 73 -0.60 15.10 7.91
CA GLY A 73 -0.58 16.33 8.71
C GLY A 73 -0.38 16.12 10.20
N GLN A 74 -0.49 14.90 10.70
CA GLN A 74 -0.31 14.61 12.12
C GLN A 74 1.17 14.68 12.54
N PRO A 75 1.47 15.12 13.79
CA PRO A 75 2.85 15.36 14.23
C PRO A 75 3.78 14.15 14.14
N ASP A 76 3.28 12.94 14.35
CA ASP A 76 4.08 11.71 14.30
C ASP A 76 4.58 11.38 12.89
N ALA A 77 3.86 11.79 11.85
CA ALA A 77 4.24 11.59 10.46
C ALA A 77 5.33 12.54 9.96
N GLN A 78 5.60 13.62 10.66
CA GLN A 78 6.62 14.61 10.26
C GLN A 78 8.04 14.06 10.29
N LYS A 79 8.32 13.12 11.19
CA LYS A 79 9.64 12.48 11.32
C LYS A 79 9.89 11.42 10.24
N GLY A 80 8.85 10.96 9.60
CA GLY A 80 8.85 9.92 8.60
C GLY A 80 7.57 9.11 8.64
N PHE A 81 7.36 8.29 7.62
CA PHE A 81 6.17 7.46 7.50
C PHE A 81 6.40 6.28 6.55
N ILE A 82 5.52 5.33 6.64
CA ILE A 82 5.37 4.22 5.69
C ILE A 82 3.97 4.30 5.10
N LEU A 83 3.85 4.49 3.78
CA LEU A 83 2.58 4.46 3.06
C LEU A 83 2.33 3.05 2.51
N ASP A 84 1.23 2.44 2.90
CA ASP A 84 0.76 1.16 2.41
C ASP A 84 -0.62 1.33 1.76
N GLY A 85 -0.70 1.01 0.48
CA GLY A 85 -1.92 1.13 -0.30
C GLY A 85 -2.15 2.51 -0.94
N PHE A 86 -1.19 3.42 -0.86
CA PHE A 86 -1.19 4.71 -1.53
C PHE A 86 0.26 5.14 -1.82
N PRO A 87 0.56 5.68 -3.01
CA PRO A 87 -0.31 5.80 -4.17
C PRO A 87 -0.57 4.44 -4.85
N ARG A 88 -1.68 4.33 -5.57
CA ARG A 88 -2.01 3.15 -6.38
C ARG A 88 -2.08 3.41 -7.89
N ASN A 89 -1.94 4.66 -8.30
CA ASN A 89 -1.84 5.06 -9.71
C ASN A 89 -0.99 6.33 -9.84
N LEU A 90 -0.68 6.71 -11.08
CA LEU A 90 0.15 7.89 -11.35
C LEU A 90 -0.45 9.19 -10.84
N ALA A 91 -1.75 9.38 -10.99
CA ALA A 91 -2.44 10.57 -10.51
C ALA A 91 -2.27 10.74 -8.99
N GLN A 92 -2.42 9.65 -8.25
CA GLN A 92 -2.21 9.64 -6.80
C GLN A 92 -0.75 9.93 -6.43
N ALA A 93 0.22 9.40 -7.18
CA ALA A 93 1.64 9.67 -6.93
C ALA A 93 1.99 11.15 -7.11
N GLN A 94 1.45 11.78 -8.14
CA GLN A 94 1.64 13.20 -8.39
C GLN A 94 0.99 14.08 -7.31
N VAL A 95 -0.21 13.72 -6.87
CA VAL A 95 -0.88 14.41 -5.76
C VAL A 95 -0.12 14.24 -4.45
N LEU A 96 0.42 13.06 -4.19
CA LEU A 96 1.27 12.81 -3.02
C LEU A 96 2.50 13.73 -3.01
N ASP A 97 3.17 13.87 -4.14
CA ASP A 97 4.32 14.77 -4.26
C ASP A 97 3.94 16.21 -3.89
N GLY A 98 2.80 16.69 -4.38
CA GLY A 98 2.27 18.02 -4.02
C GLY A 98 1.88 18.16 -2.55
N MET A 99 1.29 17.12 -1.95
CA MET A 99 0.98 17.11 -0.51
C MET A 99 2.25 17.24 0.34
N LEU A 100 3.27 16.48 0.00
CA LEU A 100 4.54 16.49 0.73
C LEU A 100 5.28 17.82 0.59
N GLU A 101 5.23 18.44 -0.60
CA GLU A 101 5.78 19.76 -0.83
C GLU A 101 5.09 20.81 0.04
N ARG A 102 3.75 20.81 0.10
CA ARG A 102 2.98 21.72 0.98
C ARG A 102 3.30 21.53 2.46
N LEU A 103 3.66 20.32 2.87
CA LEU A 103 4.06 20.00 4.24
C LEU A 103 5.55 20.30 4.51
N GLY A 104 6.28 20.86 3.55
CA GLY A 104 7.70 21.16 3.66
C GLY A 104 8.61 19.93 3.62
N ALA A 105 8.11 18.80 3.17
CA ALA A 105 8.86 17.56 3.07
C ALA A 105 9.52 17.42 1.69
N LYS A 106 10.68 16.74 1.65
CA LYS A 106 11.44 16.53 0.41
C LYS A 106 10.89 15.43 -0.51
N GLY A 107 9.58 15.17 -0.48
CA GLY A 107 8.94 14.11 -1.25
C GLY A 107 9.19 12.70 -0.69
N VAL A 108 8.83 11.68 -1.45
CA VAL A 108 9.08 10.28 -1.12
C VAL A 108 10.58 10.00 -1.14
N GLY A 109 11.10 9.35 -0.11
CA GLY A 109 12.50 9.00 -0.02
C GLY A 109 12.84 7.73 -0.81
N LYS A 110 12.09 6.66 -0.58
CA LYS A 110 12.22 5.38 -1.31
C LYS A 110 10.83 4.78 -1.58
N ALA A 111 10.72 4.05 -2.69
CA ALA A 111 9.59 3.22 -3.02
C ALA A 111 10.07 1.75 -3.02
N LEU A 112 9.57 0.97 -2.08
CA LEU A 112 9.92 -0.44 -1.93
C LEU A 112 8.90 -1.30 -2.69
N HIS A 113 9.37 -1.99 -3.72
CA HIS A 113 8.57 -2.96 -4.47
C HIS A 113 8.81 -4.36 -3.92
N LEU A 114 7.78 -4.91 -3.29
CA LEU A 114 7.77 -6.30 -2.85
C LEU A 114 7.19 -7.17 -3.97
N HIS A 115 8.06 -7.90 -4.65
CA HIS A 115 7.70 -8.70 -5.83
C HIS A 115 7.30 -10.13 -5.44
N VAL A 116 6.15 -10.58 -5.94
CA VAL A 116 5.64 -11.96 -5.79
C VAL A 116 4.92 -12.35 -7.08
N SER A 117 5.04 -13.61 -7.51
CA SER A 117 4.33 -14.10 -8.70
C SER A 117 2.81 -14.12 -8.52
N ASP A 118 2.07 -14.03 -9.61
CA ASP A 118 0.60 -13.99 -9.58
C ASP A 118 0.01 -15.26 -8.96
N GLU A 119 0.56 -16.45 -9.28
CA GLU A 119 0.10 -17.72 -8.71
C GLU A 119 0.28 -17.76 -7.19
N GLU A 120 1.41 -17.32 -6.70
CA GLU A 120 1.69 -17.26 -5.25
C GLU A 120 0.77 -16.27 -4.56
N ILE A 121 0.46 -15.13 -5.21
CA ILE A 121 -0.50 -14.14 -4.71
C ILE A 121 -1.90 -14.76 -4.59
N VAL A 122 -2.38 -15.44 -5.62
CA VAL A 122 -3.70 -16.10 -5.60
C VAL A 122 -3.76 -17.10 -4.44
N ARG A 123 -2.75 -17.94 -4.28
CA ARG A 123 -2.66 -18.91 -3.20
C ARG A 123 -2.74 -18.23 -1.82
N ARG A 124 -1.95 -17.18 -1.60
CA ARG A 124 -1.91 -16.43 -0.33
C ARG A 124 -3.26 -15.76 0.00
N LEU A 125 -3.90 -15.18 -1.00
CA LEU A 125 -5.17 -14.47 -0.80
C LEU A 125 -6.34 -15.43 -0.54
N LEU A 126 -6.36 -16.59 -1.17
CA LEU A 126 -7.35 -17.64 -0.88
C LEU A 126 -7.17 -18.20 0.55
N ASP A 127 -5.94 -18.41 0.99
CA ASP A 127 -5.64 -18.81 2.37
C ASP A 127 -6.06 -17.73 3.38
N ARG A 128 -5.79 -16.47 3.08
CA ARG A 128 -6.22 -15.33 3.91
C ARG A 128 -7.74 -15.22 3.99
N ALA A 129 -8.46 -15.45 2.89
CA ALA A 129 -9.92 -15.41 2.87
C ALA A 129 -10.54 -16.41 3.86
N GLN A 130 -9.95 -17.60 3.96
CA GLN A 130 -10.37 -18.61 4.92
C GLN A 130 -10.11 -18.20 6.37
N LYS A 131 -8.98 -17.51 6.63
CA LYS A 131 -8.57 -17.12 7.98
C LYS A 131 -9.24 -15.84 8.48
N GLU A 132 -9.44 -14.86 7.61
CA GLU A 132 -9.91 -13.53 7.98
C GLU A 132 -11.35 -13.22 7.52
N GLY A 133 -11.98 -14.10 6.72
CA GLY A 133 -13.34 -13.92 6.24
C GLY A 133 -13.54 -12.66 5.39
N ARG A 134 -12.57 -12.29 4.57
CA ARG A 134 -12.63 -11.09 3.72
C ARG A 134 -13.55 -11.33 2.51
N ALA A 135 -14.57 -10.48 2.36
CA ALA A 135 -15.51 -10.56 1.24
C ALA A 135 -14.86 -10.28 -0.13
N ASP A 136 -13.78 -9.49 -0.15
CA ASP A 136 -13.02 -9.12 -1.34
C ASP A 136 -11.93 -10.14 -1.74
N ASP A 137 -11.82 -11.27 -1.02
CA ASP A 137 -10.84 -12.33 -1.28
C ASP A 137 -11.49 -13.58 -1.91
N THR A 138 -12.50 -13.42 -2.78
CA THR A 138 -12.97 -14.48 -3.67
C THR A 138 -12.04 -14.59 -4.89
N GLU A 139 -11.93 -15.78 -5.50
CA GLU A 139 -10.99 -15.98 -6.63
C GLU A 139 -11.21 -15.01 -7.80
N PRO A 140 -12.44 -14.76 -8.28
CA PRO A 140 -12.66 -13.77 -9.34
C PRO A 140 -12.24 -12.36 -8.95
N VAL A 141 -12.51 -11.93 -7.72
CA VAL A 141 -12.12 -10.61 -7.21
C VAL A 141 -10.60 -10.53 -7.03
N ILE A 142 -9.95 -11.58 -6.54
CA ILE A 142 -8.48 -11.66 -6.44
C ILE A 142 -7.83 -11.45 -7.81
N ARG A 143 -8.30 -12.16 -8.84
CA ARG A 143 -7.76 -12.03 -10.20
C ARG A 143 -8.00 -10.64 -10.77
N HIS A 144 -9.17 -10.07 -10.54
CA HIS A 144 -9.47 -8.70 -10.95
C HIS A 144 -8.56 -7.68 -10.26
N ARG A 145 -8.28 -7.84 -8.96
CA ARG A 145 -7.35 -6.97 -8.23
C ARG A 145 -5.91 -7.06 -8.77
N ILE A 146 -5.48 -8.23 -9.20
CA ILE A 146 -4.18 -8.40 -9.87
C ILE A 146 -4.15 -7.65 -11.19
N ASP A 147 -5.21 -7.75 -11.99
CA ASP A 147 -5.34 -7.04 -13.27
C ASP A 147 -5.33 -5.52 -13.06
N VAL A 148 -6.07 -5.02 -12.07
CA VAL A 148 -6.08 -3.59 -11.70
C VAL A 148 -4.68 -3.13 -11.28
N TYR A 149 -3.99 -3.92 -10.45
CA TYR A 149 -2.61 -3.63 -10.05
C TYR A 149 -1.67 -3.54 -11.26
N ASN A 150 -1.74 -4.50 -12.17
CA ASN A 150 -0.90 -4.53 -13.36
C ASN A 150 -1.18 -3.35 -14.30
N ALA A 151 -2.44 -2.96 -14.44
CA ALA A 151 -2.84 -1.86 -15.32
C ALA A 151 -2.55 -0.47 -14.72
N GLU A 152 -2.89 -0.26 -13.45
CA GLU A 152 -2.90 1.07 -12.84
C GLU A 152 -1.75 1.34 -11.88
N THR A 153 -1.29 0.32 -11.17
CA THR A 153 -0.28 0.48 -10.10
C THR A 153 1.13 0.15 -10.58
N SER A 154 1.31 -0.85 -11.44
CA SER A 154 2.64 -1.21 -11.93
C SER A 154 3.36 -0.06 -12.64
N PRO A 155 2.71 0.89 -13.32
CA PRO A 155 3.37 2.08 -13.87
C PRO A 155 4.12 2.93 -12.84
N LEU A 156 3.78 2.82 -11.55
CA LEU A 156 4.53 3.48 -10.46
C LEU A 156 5.96 2.97 -10.32
N LEU A 157 6.23 1.73 -10.73
CA LEU A 157 7.59 1.18 -10.72
C LEU A 157 8.50 2.01 -11.63
N ASP A 158 8.02 2.37 -12.83
CA ASP A 158 8.72 3.26 -13.74
C ASP A 158 8.83 4.68 -13.19
N TYR A 159 7.74 5.20 -12.63
CA TYR A 159 7.68 6.56 -12.07
C TYR A 159 8.74 6.77 -10.99
N TYR A 160 8.85 5.86 -10.04
CA TYR A 160 9.86 5.92 -8.99
C TYR A 160 11.25 5.45 -9.45
N GLY A 161 11.29 4.52 -10.41
CA GLY A 161 12.54 4.06 -11.01
C GLY A 161 13.30 5.19 -11.71
N LYS A 162 12.62 6.02 -12.49
CA LYS A 162 13.19 7.19 -13.16
C LYS A 162 13.73 8.24 -12.20
N GLN A 163 13.20 8.29 -10.98
CA GLN A 163 13.66 9.19 -9.92
C GLN A 163 14.79 8.59 -9.07
N GLY A 164 15.23 7.36 -9.36
CA GLY A 164 16.24 6.66 -8.56
C GLY A 164 15.77 6.27 -7.16
N LYS A 165 14.47 6.22 -6.92
CA LYS A 165 13.88 5.94 -5.60
C LYS A 165 13.39 4.50 -5.43
N LEU A 166 13.27 3.75 -6.53
CA LEU A 166 12.75 2.39 -6.50
C LEU A 166 13.79 1.40 -5.97
N VAL A 167 13.40 0.59 -5.00
CA VAL A 167 14.13 -0.59 -4.55
C VAL A 167 13.24 -1.81 -4.64
N LYS A 168 13.75 -2.90 -5.20
CA LYS A 168 13.00 -4.15 -5.43
C LYS A 168 13.48 -5.24 -4.49
N VAL A 169 12.55 -5.96 -3.87
CA VAL A 169 12.82 -7.10 -2.98
C VAL A 169 11.90 -8.26 -3.36
N GLU A 170 12.46 -9.47 -3.43
CA GLU A 170 11.67 -10.69 -3.60
C GLU A 170 10.90 -11.02 -2.32
N GLY A 171 9.57 -11.12 -2.45
CA GLY A 171 8.63 -11.36 -1.37
C GLY A 171 8.35 -12.83 -1.09
N VAL A 172 9.29 -13.72 -1.43
CA VAL A 172 9.18 -15.16 -1.20
C VAL A 172 10.25 -15.61 -0.21
N GLY A 173 9.86 -16.46 0.74
CA GLY A 173 10.69 -16.94 1.83
C GLY A 173 9.99 -16.77 3.17
N SER A 174 10.72 -16.93 4.27
CA SER A 174 10.17 -16.64 5.60
C SER A 174 9.97 -15.13 5.80
N LEU A 175 9.11 -14.76 6.75
CA LEU A 175 8.87 -13.36 7.09
C LEU A 175 10.16 -12.64 7.50
N ASP A 176 11.03 -13.32 8.22
CA ASP A 176 12.29 -12.73 8.71
C ASP A 176 13.33 -12.59 7.59
N GLU A 177 13.42 -13.56 6.68
CA GLU A 177 14.29 -13.47 5.50
C GLU A 177 13.89 -12.29 4.60
N ILE A 178 12.59 -12.13 4.32
CA ILE A 178 12.08 -11.02 3.54
C ILE A 178 12.36 -9.69 4.25
N PHE A 179 12.10 -9.63 5.55
CA PHE A 179 12.37 -8.44 6.36
C PHE A 179 13.85 -8.04 6.32
N GLN A 180 14.75 -9.01 6.45
CA GLN A 180 16.19 -8.73 6.39
C GLN A 180 16.61 -8.17 5.03
N ARG A 181 16.09 -8.75 3.92
CA ARG A 181 16.32 -8.20 2.56
C ARG A 181 15.83 -6.76 2.45
N ILE A 182 14.67 -6.46 3.03
CA ILE A 182 14.13 -5.08 3.03
C ILE A 182 15.04 -4.13 3.80
N VAL A 183 15.45 -4.49 5.00
CA VAL A 183 16.32 -3.64 5.82
C VAL A 183 17.65 -3.37 5.11
N ASP A 184 18.21 -4.39 4.45
CA ASP A 184 19.51 -4.25 3.76
C ASP A 184 19.46 -3.27 2.58
N VAL A 185 18.35 -3.22 1.83
CA VAL A 185 18.20 -2.26 0.72
C VAL A 185 17.75 -0.87 1.18
N LEU A 186 17.31 -0.72 2.42
CA LEU A 186 16.90 0.56 2.99
C LEU A 186 18.02 1.29 3.75
N LYS A 187 19.11 0.61 4.04
CA LYS A 187 20.34 1.20 4.61
C LYS A 187 21.02 2.11 3.56
#